data_b80eb269f2aab0da575b1a12f580dd73
#
_entry.id   b80eb269f2aab0da575b1a12f580dd73
#
_cell.length_a   1.000
_cell.length_b   1.000
_cell.length_c   1.000
_cell.angle_alpha   90.00
_cell.angle_beta   90.00
_cell.angle_gamma   90.00
#
_symmetry.space_group_name_H-M   'P 1'
#
loop_
_entity.id
_entity.type
_entity.pdbx_description
1 polymer ?
#
loop_
_entity_poly.entity_id
_entity_poly.type
_entity_poly.pdbx_seq_one_letter_code
_entity_poly.pdbx_strand_id
1 'polypeptide(L)'
;PADYAATEDKGEIVAVVHSHPTTNHNPSPADRVACEQSGLPWYIVNPSTGNWGYCQPEGFELPYVGGEFSHGVVDCYSLCRDWYKREMGLELRNYPRRDKWWEKGENLYLENFTKEGFRKVPLETLQRGDALLMHMMSPVPNHAAIYLGEQQVLHHIQGRLSSRDILGG
;
A
#
# COMPACT_ATOMS: atom_id res chain seq x y z
N PRO A 1 13.27 -0.64 -2.56
CA PRO A 1 13.82 0.26 -3.58
C PRO A 1 15.21 -0.21 -3.99
N ALA A 2 15.67 0.18 -5.21
CA ALA A 2 16.99 -0.19 -5.72
C ALA A 2 18.14 0.17 -4.77
N ASP A 3 17.95 1.22 -3.96
CA ASP A 3 18.93 1.70 -2.98
C ASP A 3 19.13 0.74 -1.80
N TYR A 4 18.14 -0.06 -1.43
CA TYR A 4 18.28 -1.06 -0.36
C TYR A 4 19.25 -2.16 -0.77
N ALA A 5 19.02 -2.80 -1.92
CA ALA A 5 19.90 -3.87 -2.43
C ALA A 5 21.33 -3.37 -2.62
N ALA A 6 21.53 -2.17 -3.19
CA ALA A 6 22.84 -1.58 -3.36
C ALA A 6 23.54 -1.21 -2.04
N THR A 7 22.79 -1.08 -0.94
CA THR A 7 23.33 -0.80 0.39
C THR A 7 23.67 -2.10 1.12
N GLU A 8 22.84 -3.13 0.98
CA GLU A 8 23.07 -4.47 1.54
C GLU A 8 24.37 -5.10 1.00
N ASP A 9 24.72 -4.81 -0.26
CA ASP A 9 26.02 -5.21 -0.85
C ASP A 9 27.25 -4.59 -0.14
N LYS A 10 27.04 -3.52 0.66
CA LYS A 10 28.11 -2.78 1.33
C LYS A 10 28.18 -3.02 2.85
N GLY A 11 27.15 -3.63 3.41
CA GLY A 11 27.06 -3.90 4.84
C GLY A 11 25.64 -4.17 5.30
N GLU A 12 25.49 -4.44 6.59
CA GLU A 12 24.21 -4.65 7.23
C GLU A 12 23.44 -3.32 7.39
N ILE A 13 22.18 -3.28 6.96
CA ILE A 13 21.29 -2.14 7.20
C ILE A 13 20.69 -2.29 8.60
N VAL A 14 21.06 -1.42 9.52
CA VAL A 14 20.58 -1.47 10.92
C VAL A 14 19.43 -0.51 11.21
N ALA A 15 19.24 0.50 10.38
CA ALA A 15 18.16 1.49 10.53
C ALA A 15 17.89 2.23 9.22
N VAL A 16 16.74 2.87 9.13
CA VAL A 16 16.37 3.79 8.05
C VAL A 16 16.34 5.21 8.60
N VAL A 17 16.89 6.16 7.85
CA VAL A 17 16.75 7.60 8.14
C VAL A 17 15.88 8.24 7.05
N HIS A 18 14.81 8.91 7.46
CA HIS A 18 13.86 9.58 6.58
C HIS A 18 13.70 11.04 6.98
N SER A 19 13.50 11.95 6.03
CA SER A 19 13.38 13.39 6.32
C SER A 19 11.97 13.92 6.09
N HIS A 20 11.50 14.76 7.03
CA HIS A 20 10.29 15.56 6.94
C HIS A 20 10.65 17.06 6.81
N PRO A 21 10.97 17.57 5.62
CA PRO A 21 11.45 18.95 5.49
C PRO A 21 10.38 20.02 5.75
N THR A 22 9.09 19.68 5.55
CA THR A 22 7.96 20.63 5.63
C THR A 22 6.95 20.30 6.73
N THR A 23 7.07 19.14 7.39
CA THR A 23 6.16 18.69 8.45
C THR A 23 6.93 18.45 9.75
N ASN A 24 6.23 18.07 10.82
CA ASN A 24 6.89 17.72 12.08
C ASN A 24 7.71 16.43 11.93
N HIS A 25 8.55 16.16 12.92
CA HIS A 25 9.45 15.01 12.97
C HIS A 25 8.77 13.71 13.50
N ASN A 26 7.49 13.77 13.87
CA ASN A 26 6.80 12.58 14.35
C ASN A 26 6.56 11.61 13.19
N PRO A 27 6.73 10.28 13.43
CA PRO A 27 6.41 9.27 12.42
C PRO A 27 4.94 9.38 12.00
N SER A 28 4.71 9.56 10.71
CA SER A 28 3.37 9.51 10.13
C SER A 28 2.84 8.07 10.11
N PRO A 29 1.54 7.84 9.91
CA PRO A 29 1.02 6.48 9.71
C PRO A 29 1.71 5.73 8.56
N ALA A 30 2.08 6.43 7.48
CA ALA A 30 2.83 5.83 6.37
C ALA A 30 4.25 5.42 6.78
N ASP A 31 4.95 6.24 7.59
CA ASP A 31 6.27 5.88 8.12
C ASP A 31 6.19 4.65 9.02
N ARG A 32 5.18 4.57 9.88
CA ARG A 32 4.96 3.41 10.75
C ARG A 32 4.68 2.14 9.94
N VAL A 33 3.83 2.22 8.90
CA VAL A 33 3.59 1.08 7.98
C VAL A 33 4.88 0.68 7.27
N ALA A 34 5.67 1.64 6.77
CA ALA A 34 6.93 1.35 6.09
C ALA A 34 7.99 0.78 7.07
N CYS A 35 7.99 1.24 8.31
CA CYS A 35 8.82 0.71 9.39
C CYS A 35 8.49 -0.77 9.64
N GLU A 36 7.20 -1.12 9.82
CA GLU A 36 6.77 -2.51 9.96
C GLU A 36 7.18 -3.39 8.75
N GLN A 37 6.98 -2.87 7.52
CA GLN A 37 7.33 -3.60 6.30
C GLN A 37 8.83 -3.83 6.14
N SER A 38 9.67 -2.91 6.62
CA SER A 38 11.12 -3.04 6.55
C SER A 38 11.72 -3.94 7.62
N GLY A 39 11.01 -4.13 8.73
CA GLY A 39 11.53 -4.81 9.92
C GLY A 39 12.65 -4.04 10.64
N LEU A 40 12.88 -2.78 10.29
CA LEU A 40 13.99 -1.96 10.79
C LEU A 40 13.47 -0.75 11.58
N PRO A 41 14.22 -0.25 12.57
CA PRO A 41 13.92 1.02 13.21
C PRO A 41 14.11 2.20 12.24
N TRP A 42 13.22 3.21 12.37
CA TRP A 42 13.24 4.41 11.55
C TRP A 42 13.45 5.67 12.37
N TYR A 43 14.31 6.55 11.88
CA TYR A 43 14.57 7.88 12.42
C TYR A 43 14.03 8.92 11.43
N ILE A 44 13.10 9.75 11.89
CA ILE A 44 12.50 10.82 11.10
C ILE A 44 13.12 12.14 11.52
N VAL A 45 13.77 12.84 10.60
CA VAL A 45 14.47 14.10 10.88
C VAL A 45 13.75 15.25 10.20
N ASN A 46 13.51 16.35 10.92
CA ASN A 46 13.16 17.63 10.31
C ASN A 46 14.44 18.47 10.14
N PRO A 47 14.95 18.63 8.92
CA PRO A 47 16.22 19.35 8.68
C PRO A 47 16.15 20.84 9.03
N SER A 48 14.94 21.43 9.00
CA SER A 48 14.75 22.86 9.27
C SER A 48 14.87 23.20 10.76
N THR A 49 14.50 22.26 11.63
CA THR A 49 14.50 22.46 13.10
C THR A 49 15.59 21.67 13.82
N GLY A 50 16.18 20.67 13.14
CA GLY A 50 17.10 19.72 13.77
C GLY A 50 16.43 18.69 14.69
N ASN A 51 15.11 18.76 14.86
CA ASN A 51 14.37 17.79 15.68
C ASN A 51 14.24 16.46 14.95
N TRP A 52 14.12 15.39 15.72
CA TRP A 52 13.94 14.05 15.17
C TRP A 52 12.96 13.22 15.99
N GLY A 53 12.34 12.24 15.33
CA GLY A 53 11.43 11.27 15.90
C GLY A 53 11.90 9.85 15.58
N TYR A 54 11.25 8.87 16.16
CA TYR A 54 11.65 7.47 16.09
C TYR A 54 10.42 6.57 16.06
N CYS A 55 10.48 5.50 15.28
CA CYS A 55 9.61 4.33 15.40
C CYS A 55 10.39 3.05 15.13
N GLN A 56 9.87 1.95 15.63
CA GLN A 56 10.39 0.62 15.40
C GLN A 56 9.22 -0.33 15.12
N PRO A 57 9.47 -1.52 14.54
CA PRO A 57 8.43 -2.53 14.40
C PRO A 57 7.84 -2.89 15.76
N GLU A 58 6.53 -2.73 15.89
CA GLU A 58 5.78 -2.99 17.13
C GLU A 58 4.42 -3.65 16.87
N GLY A 59 4.20 -4.11 15.61
CA GLY A 59 2.94 -4.68 15.17
C GLY A 59 1.90 -3.62 14.80
N PHE A 60 2.32 -2.44 14.36
CA PHE A 60 1.39 -1.38 13.96
C PHE A 60 0.57 -1.80 12.75
N GLU A 61 -0.74 -1.72 12.88
CA GLU A 61 -1.69 -1.94 11.78
C GLU A 61 -2.51 -0.67 11.52
N LEU A 62 -2.51 -0.22 10.28
CA LEU A 62 -3.35 0.91 9.86
C LEU A 62 -4.82 0.46 9.83
N PRO A 63 -5.78 1.25 10.36
CA PRO A 63 -7.19 1.01 10.15
C PRO A 63 -7.55 0.96 8.66
N TYR A 64 -8.50 0.09 8.28
CA TYR A 64 -8.93 -0.03 6.87
C TYR A 64 -9.54 1.25 6.31
N VAL A 65 -10.11 2.10 7.14
CA VAL A 65 -10.80 3.33 6.77
C VAL A 65 -10.14 4.52 7.46
N GLY A 66 -10.05 5.64 6.75
CA GLY A 66 -9.50 6.89 7.28
C GLY A 66 -7.98 7.04 7.10
N GLY A 67 -7.31 6.09 6.44
CA GLY A 67 -5.88 6.21 6.13
C GLY A 67 -5.61 7.25 5.05
N GLU A 68 -4.53 8.03 5.21
CA GLU A 68 -4.05 8.95 4.18
C GLU A 68 -3.29 8.18 3.09
N PHE A 69 -3.47 8.61 1.83
CA PHE A 69 -2.84 7.95 0.68
C PHE A 69 -1.35 8.24 0.61
N SER A 70 -0.55 7.18 0.55
CA SER A 70 0.90 7.24 0.28
C SER A 70 1.27 6.17 -0.73
N HIS A 71 1.59 6.58 -1.96
CA HIS A 71 1.85 5.66 -3.06
C HIS A 71 2.94 4.64 -2.73
N GLY A 72 2.66 3.37 -2.99
CA GLY A 72 3.59 2.26 -2.74
C GLY A 72 3.66 1.78 -1.29
N VAL A 73 3.11 2.53 -0.32
CA VAL A 73 3.12 2.20 1.12
C VAL A 73 1.70 2.07 1.66
N VAL A 74 0.87 3.10 1.50
CA VAL A 74 -0.53 3.14 1.94
C VAL A 74 -1.37 3.52 0.72
N ASP A 75 -1.64 2.56 -0.15
CA ASP A 75 -2.37 2.74 -1.40
C ASP A 75 -3.46 1.66 -1.56
N CYS A 76 -4.14 1.65 -2.70
CA CYS A 76 -5.21 0.69 -2.96
C CYS A 76 -4.72 -0.77 -2.89
N TYR A 77 -3.52 -1.07 -3.41
CA TYR A 77 -2.99 -2.42 -3.37
C TYR A 77 -2.52 -2.82 -1.96
N SER A 78 -1.88 -1.91 -1.23
CA SER A 78 -1.48 -2.14 0.16
C SER A 78 -2.70 -2.45 1.03
N LEU A 79 -3.79 -1.70 0.86
CA LEU A 79 -5.05 -1.94 1.56
C LEU A 79 -5.61 -3.35 1.26
N CYS A 80 -5.58 -3.78 -0.01
CA CYS A 80 -5.99 -5.13 -0.38
C CYS A 80 -5.10 -6.20 0.27
N ARG A 81 -3.77 -6.00 0.25
CA ARG A 81 -2.82 -6.92 0.90
C ARG A 81 -3.11 -7.06 2.39
N ASP A 82 -3.30 -5.93 3.09
CA ASP A 82 -3.59 -5.91 4.52
C ASP A 82 -4.92 -6.59 4.83
N TRP A 83 -5.93 -6.38 4.01
CA TRP A 83 -7.22 -7.02 4.16
C TRP A 83 -7.11 -8.55 3.99
N TYR A 84 -6.46 -9.03 2.92
CA TYR A 84 -6.28 -10.47 2.70
C TYR A 84 -5.47 -11.12 3.82
N LYS A 85 -4.43 -10.45 4.30
CA LYS A 85 -3.63 -10.96 5.42
C LYS A 85 -4.45 -11.07 6.70
N ARG A 86 -5.18 -10.02 7.07
CA ARG A 86 -5.92 -9.97 8.35
C ARG A 86 -7.23 -10.76 8.34
N GLU A 87 -7.97 -10.75 7.23
CA GLU A 87 -9.30 -11.39 7.15
C GLU A 87 -9.23 -12.84 6.65
N MET A 88 -8.23 -13.19 5.85
CA MET A 88 -8.15 -14.49 5.19
C MET A 88 -6.84 -15.25 5.46
N GLY A 89 -5.87 -14.65 6.15
CA GLY A 89 -4.55 -15.25 6.39
C GLY A 89 -3.72 -15.42 5.12
N LEU A 90 -4.03 -14.67 4.04
CA LEU A 90 -3.34 -14.76 2.75
C LEU A 90 -2.32 -13.64 2.62
N GLU A 91 -1.05 -13.99 2.49
CA GLU A 91 0.02 -13.02 2.28
C GLU A 91 0.29 -12.83 0.78
N LEU A 92 -0.12 -11.68 0.24
CA LEU A 92 0.17 -11.26 -1.13
C LEU A 92 1.53 -10.55 -1.19
N ARG A 93 2.28 -10.77 -2.28
CA ARG A 93 3.58 -10.11 -2.50
C ARG A 93 3.44 -8.60 -2.59
N ASN A 94 4.44 -7.88 -2.07
CA ASN A 94 4.52 -6.44 -2.23
C ASN A 94 5.25 -6.10 -3.53
N TYR A 95 4.51 -6.01 -4.64
CA TYR A 95 5.08 -5.61 -5.92
C TYR A 95 5.51 -4.14 -5.91
N PRO A 96 6.74 -3.82 -6.36
CA PRO A 96 7.17 -2.44 -6.53
C PRO A 96 6.23 -1.72 -7.51
N ARG A 97 5.75 -0.55 -7.12
CA ARG A 97 4.86 0.29 -7.91
C ARG A 97 5.50 1.66 -8.06
N ARG A 98 5.99 1.99 -9.27
CA ARG A 98 6.46 3.34 -9.59
C ARG A 98 5.26 4.28 -9.73
N ASP A 99 5.46 5.57 -9.46
CA ASP A 99 4.39 6.53 -9.73
C ASP A 99 3.97 6.47 -11.20
N LYS A 100 2.66 6.43 -11.43
CA LYS A 100 2.02 6.34 -12.75
C LYS A 100 2.56 5.20 -13.63
N TRP A 101 2.84 4.04 -13.04
CA TRP A 101 3.35 2.88 -13.76
C TRP A 101 2.49 2.50 -14.98
N TRP A 102 1.17 2.70 -14.91
CA TRP A 102 0.23 2.43 -16.01
C TRP A 102 0.42 3.35 -17.24
N GLU A 103 1.00 4.53 -17.08
CA GLU A 103 1.38 5.44 -18.18
C GLU A 103 2.70 5.02 -18.84
N LYS A 104 3.46 4.12 -18.22
CA LYS A 104 4.77 3.63 -18.66
C LYS A 104 4.71 2.27 -19.34
N GLY A 105 3.51 1.79 -19.68
CA GLY A 105 3.29 0.53 -20.37
C GLY A 105 3.31 -0.70 -19.46
N GLU A 106 3.40 -0.52 -18.16
CA GLU A 106 3.31 -1.63 -17.21
C GLU A 106 1.85 -2.03 -16.98
N ASN A 107 1.60 -3.31 -16.68
CA ASN A 107 0.27 -3.85 -16.39
C ASN A 107 0.33 -4.74 -15.15
N LEU A 108 0.72 -4.15 -14.02
CA LEU A 108 1.08 -4.87 -12.80
C LEU A 108 -0.01 -5.81 -12.30
N TYR A 109 -1.28 -5.40 -12.37
CA TYR A 109 -2.37 -6.24 -11.89
C TYR A 109 -2.58 -7.47 -12.78
N LEU A 110 -2.71 -7.28 -14.10
CA LEU A 110 -2.99 -8.38 -15.02
C LEU A 110 -1.80 -9.33 -15.20
N GLU A 111 -0.58 -8.85 -15.00
CA GLU A 111 0.63 -9.68 -15.07
C GLU A 111 0.84 -10.54 -13.81
N ASN A 112 0.22 -10.17 -12.69
CA ASN A 112 0.53 -10.79 -11.42
C ASN A 112 -0.66 -11.48 -10.71
N PHE A 113 -1.92 -11.17 -11.03
CA PHE A 113 -3.06 -11.71 -10.28
C PHE A 113 -3.10 -13.25 -10.25
N THR A 114 -2.74 -13.93 -11.34
CA THR A 114 -2.70 -15.40 -11.37
C THR A 114 -1.54 -15.97 -10.56
N LYS A 115 -0.44 -15.25 -10.44
CA LYS A 115 0.72 -15.65 -9.62
C LYS A 115 0.40 -15.60 -8.11
N GLU A 116 -0.55 -14.72 -7.75
CA GLU A 116 -1.09 -14.60 -6.39
C GLU A 116 -2.27 -15.57 -6.13
N GLY A 117 -2.59 -16.45 -7.09
CA GLY A 117 -3.66 -17.44 -6.93
C GLY A 117 -5.06 -16.94 -7.30
N PHE A 118 -5.19 -15.72 -7.81
CA PHE A 118 -6.49 -15.19 -8.24
C PHE A 118 -6.90 -15.72 -9.60
N ARG A 119 -8.22 -15.82 -9.80
CA ARG A 119 -8.86 -16.14 -11.07
C ARG A 119 -9.95 -15.10 -11.38
N LYS A 120 -10.22 -14.88 -12.64
CA LYS A 120 -11.35 -14.04 -13.06
C LYS A 120 -12.66 -14.76 -12.80
N VAL A 121 -13.62 -14.03 -12.28
CA VAL A 121 -15.02 -14.46 -12.09
C VAL A 121 -15.98 -13.45 -12.74
N PRO A 122 -17.16 -13.87 -13.19
CA PRO A 122 -18.20 -12.96 -13.65
C PRO A 122 -18.69 -12.04 -12.51
N LEU A 123 -19.04 -10.79 -12.84
CA LEU A 123 -19.54 -9.82 -11.83
C LEU A 123 -20.80 -10.30 -11.12
N GLU A 124 -21.65 -11.08 -11.81
CA GLU A 124 -22.89 -11.65 -11.27
C GLU A 124 -22.63 -12.67 -10.15
N THR A 125 -21.42 -13.20 -10.09
CA THR A 125 -21.01 -14.19 -9.07
C THR A 125 -20.14 -13.60 -7.97
N LEU A 126 -20.04 -12.26 -7.93
CA LEU A 126 -19.18 -11.54 -7.00
C LEU A 126 -19.53 -11.87 -5.54
N GLN A 127 -18.53 -12.23 -4.75
CA GLN A 127 -18.68 -12.61 -3.35
C GLN A 127 -17.79 -11.74 -2.45
N ARG A 128 -18.18 -11.63 -1.17
CA ARG A 128 -17.34 -10.96 -0.18
C ARG A 128 -15.91 -11.53 -0.19
N GLY A 129 -14.95 -10.64 -0.30
CA GLY A 129 -13.52 -10.97 -0.39
C GLY A 129 -12.98 -11.02 -1.81
N ASP A 130 -13.83 -10.92 -2.84
CA ASP A 130 -13.32 -10.81 -4.21
C ASP A 130 -12.60 -9.46 -4.42
N ALA A 131 -11.49 -9.50 -5.16
CA ALA A 131 -10.79 -8.30 -5.58
C ALA A 131 -11.39 -7.74 -6.86
N LEU A 132 -11.71 -6.46 -6.86
CA LEU A 132 -12.12 -5.70 -8.03
C LEU A 132 -10.93 -4.97 -8.61
N LEU A 133 -10.68 -5.15 -9.90
CA LEU A 133 -9.69 -4.38 -10.65
C LEU A 133 -10.41 -3.38 -11.56
N MET A 134 -10.05 -2.11 -11.41
CA MET A 134 -10.74 -1.00 -12.07
C MET A 134 -9.77 -0.14 -12.87
N HIS A 135 -10.28 0.42 -13.97
CA HIS A 135 -9.61 1.42 -14.78
C HIS A 135 -9.99 2.82 -14.28
N MET A 136 -9.03 3.53 -13.66
CA MET A 136 -9.22 4.90 -13.23
C MET A 136 -8.48 5.83 -14.21
N MET A 137 -9.17 6.27 -15.27
CA MET A 137 -8.58 7.08 -16.37
C MET A 137 -7.26 6.47 -16.91
N SER A 138 -7.25 5.16 -17.10
CA SER A 138 -6.06 4.39 -17.47
C SER A 138 -6.41 3.35 -18.53
N PRO A 139 -5.51 3.06 -19.50
CA PRO A 139 -5.72 1.99 -20.49
C PRO A 139 -5.69 0.58 -19.88
N VAL A 140 -5.12 0.44 -18.70
CA VAL A 140 -5.03 -0.84 -17.96
C VAL A 140 -5.61 -0.67 -16.55
N PRO A 141 -6.04 -1.75 -15.87
CA PRO A 141 -6.46 -1.65 -14.48
C PRO A 141 -5.34 -1.07 -13.62
N ASN A 142 -5.60 0.05 -12.96
CA ASN A 142 -4.65 0.75 -12.10
C ASN A 142 -5.16 1.00 -10.68
N HIS A 143 -6.35 0.50 -10.37
CA HIS A 143 -6.95 0.59 -9.05
C HIS A 143 -7.52 -0.76 -8.62
N ALA A 144 -7.39 -1.09 -7.33
CA ALA A 144 -7.92 -2.29 -6.73
C ALA A 144 -8.81 -1.97 -5.53
N ALA A 145 -9.83 -2.79 -5.32
CA ALA A 145 -10.73 -2.74 -4.18
C ALA A 145 -11.10 -4.14 -3.71
N ILE A 146 -11.56 -4.28 -2.48
CA ILE A 146 -12.17 -5.50 -1.95
C ILE A 146 -13.68 -5.34 -1.94
N TYR A 147 -14.39 -6.31 -2.51
CA TYR A 147 -15.84 -6.38 -2.39
C TYR A 147 -16.23 -6.90 -1.00
N LEU A 148 -17.00 -6.13 -0.26
CA LEU A 148 -17.41 -6.47 1.10
C LEU A 148 -18.78 -7.16 1.20
N GLY A 149 -19.47 -7.36 0.07
CA GLY A 149 -20.87 -7.76 0.02
C GLY A 149 -21.80 -6.53 -0.01
N GLU A 150 -23.07 -6.76 -0.30
CA GLU A 150 -24.12 -5.72 -0.29
C GLU A 150 -23.77 -4.46 -1.09
N GLN A 151 -23.13 -4.63 -2.25
CA GLN A 151 -22.64 -3.55 -3.11
C GLN A 151 -21.61 -2.63 -2.45
N GLN A 152 -21.00 -3.01 -1.34
CA GLN A 152 -19.96 -2.23 -0.70
C GLN A 152 -18.58 -2.66 -1.18
N VAL A 153 -17.71 -1.68 -1.35
CA VAL A 153 -16.29 -1.87 -1.66
C VAL A 153 -15.42 -1.15 -0.64
N LEU A 154 -14.32 -1.78 -0.26
CA LEU A 154 -13.26 -1.17 0.53
C LEU A 154 -12.12 -0.82 -0.42
N HIS A 155 -11.73 0.44 -0.48
CA HIS A 155 -10.68 0.90 -1.37
C HIS A 155 -9.96 2.16 -0.88
N HIS A 156 -8.89 2.52 -1.57
CA HIS A 156 -8.11 3.72 -1.27
C HIS A 156 -7.78 4.46 -2.56
N ILE A 157 -8.56 5.50 -2.87
CA ILE A 157 -8.35 6.35 -4.05
C ILE A 157 -7.32 7.43 -3.74
N GLN A 158 -6.41 7.70 -4.67
CA GLN A 158 -5.44 8.78 -4.54
C GLN A 158 -6.15 10.14 -4.32
N GLY A 159 -5.67 10.90 -3.35
CA GLY A 159 -6.25 12.20 -2.97
C GLY A 159 -7.47 12.11 -2.05
N ARG A 160 -7.86 10.91 -1.61
CA ARG A 160 -8.91 10.70 -0.60
C ARG A 160 -8.38 9.82 0.53
N LEU A 161 -9.06 9.83 1.66
CA LEU A 161 -8.87 8.84 2.70
C LEU A 161 -9.41 7.48 2.23
N SER A 162 -8.82 6.39 2.72
CA SER A 162 -9.37 5.06 2.51
C SER A 162 -10.80 4.98 3.04
N SER A 163 -11.70 4.32 2.30
CA SER A 163 -13.14 4.36 2.59
C SER A 163 -13.86 3.06 2.20
N ARG A 164 -15.10 2.96 2.69
CA ARG A 164 -16.10 2.03 2.17
C ARG A 164 -17.07 2.85 1.33
N ASP A 165 -17.20 2.49 0.07
CA ASP A 165 -18.09 3.16 -0.88
C ASP A 165 -19.06 2.14 -1.51
N ILE A 166 -20.09 2.62 -2.21
CA ILE A 166 -21.03 1.75 -2.93
C ILE A 166 -20.46 1.46 -4.32
N LEU A 167 -20.50 0.21 -4.73
CA LEU A 167 -20.08 -0.23 -6.05
C LEU A 167 -21.02 0.35 -7.12
N GLY A 168 -20.49 1.18 -8.03
CA GLY A 168 -21.26 1.84 -9.09
C GLY A 168 -21.96 3.13 -8.65
N GLY A 169 -21.63 3.67 -7.46
CA GLY A 169 -22.11 4.97 -6.99
C GLY A 169 -21.27 6.15 -7.47
#